data_219d4f463eac6e106fe3d2d09d06eb1c
#
_entry.id   219d4f463eac6e106fe3d2d09d06eb1c
#
_cell.length_a   1.000
_cell.length_b   1.000
_cell.length_c   1.000
_cell.angle_alpha   90.00
_cell.angle_beta   90.00
_cell.angle_gamma   90.00
#
_symmetry.space_group_name_H-M   'P 1'
#
loop_
_entity.id
_entity.type
_entity.pdbx_description
1 polymer ?
#
loop_
_entity_poly.entity_id
_entity_poly.type
_entity_poly.pdbx_seq_one_letter_code
_entity_poly.pdbx_strand_id
1 'polypeptide(L)'
;MPKRLKEIGSTNFRDLQTDFYKQIQDYILTKPQAEQRKLIFWNEMLHGNTSQLKDITVMAWIGADGAAKDAAQRGFDNILSPQIPYYINRRQSTDPNEPRSQGHGHETLERVYAYIPANGIDKALLPRYKGVQANFWTEYVFDNETLEYLTFPRLIAVAEAGWTVQQRRDYKNFVVRLNQHVPFFELFKLSYGKHVVPVER
;
A
#
# COMPACT_ATOMS: atom_id res chain seq x y z
N MET A 1 4.09 3.45 35.66
CA MET A 1 3.22 2.79 34.65
C MET A 1 2.01 3.67 34.42
N PRO A 2 1.65 4.02 33.16
CA PRO A 2 0.48 4.86 32.85
C PRO A 2 -0.80 4.28 33.47
N LYS A 3 -1.69 5.16 33.96
CA LYS A 3 -2.96 4.76 34.58
C LYS A 3 -3.75 3.81 33.71
N ARG A 4 -3.90 4.14 32.41
CA ARG A 4 -4.68 3.33 31.45
C ARG A 4 -4.12 1.91 31.26
N LEU A 5 -2.79 1.74 31.25
CA LEU A 5 -2.19 0.39 31.17
C LEU A 5 -2.60 -0.50 32.35
N LYS A 6 -2.68 0.05 33.56
CA LYS A 6 -3.15 -0.68 34.74
C LYS A 6 -4.63 -1.06 34.59
N GLU A 7 -5.47 -0.13 34.11
CA GLU A 7 -6.90 -0.36 33.91
C GLU A 7 -7.19 -1.48 32.92
N ILE A 8 -6.41 -1.60 31.84
CA ILE A 8 -6.55 -2.68 30.84
C ILE A 8 -5.78 -3.96 31.22
N GLY A 9 -5.14 -3.99 32.39
CA GLY A 9 -4.41 -5.17 32.89
C GLY A 9 -3.16 -5.53 32.07
N SER A 10 -2.54 -4.56 31.39
CA SER A 10 -1.36 -4.80 30.54
C SER A 10 -0.10 -4.10 31.08
N THR A 11 1.05 -4.67 30.72
CA THR A 11 2.39 -4.07 30.90
C THR A 11 2.99 -3.61 29.56
N ASN A 12 2.40 -3.98 28.42
CA ASN A 12 2.86 -3.63 27.09
C ASN A 12 2.28 -2.29 26.64
N PHE A 13 3.13 -1.28 26.43
CA PHE A 13 2.70 0.04 25.97
C PHE A 13 1.95 0.02 24.63
N ARG A 14 2.22 -0.96 23.79
CA ARG A 14 1.54 -1.11 22.48
C ARG A 14 0.06 -1.47 22.64
N ASP A 15 -0.33 -2.02 23.77
CA ASP A 15 -1.73 -2.32 24.07
C ASP A 15 -2.57 -1.06 24.29
N LEU A 16 -1.95 0.08 24.58
CA LEU A 16 -2.68 1.36 24.60
C LEU A 16 -3.24 1.73 23.23
N GLN A 17 -2.50 1.44 22.17
CA GLN A 17 -2.98 1.68 20.81
C GLN A 17 -4.11 0.72 20.44
N THR A 18 -3.99 -0.55 20.76
CA THR A 18 -5.06 -1.53 20.52
C THR A 18 -6.29 -1.29 21.37
N ASP A 19 -6.14 -0.84 22.61
CA ASP A 19 -7.25 -0.39 23.45
C ASP A 19 -7.98 0.81 22.82
N PHE A 20 -7.24 1.78 22.30
CA PHE A 20 -7.83 2.91 21.58
C PHE A 20 -8.61 2.46 20.34
N TYR A 21 -8.05 1.54 19.55
CA TYR A 21 -8.75 0.97 18.39
C TYR A 21 -10.01 0.22 18.80
N LYS A 22 -9.96 -0.49 19.92
CA LYS A 22 -11.15 -1.17 20.47
C LYS A 22 -12.25 -0.17 20.85
N GLN A 23 -11.90 0.96 21.48
CA GLN A 23 -12.87 2.00 21.80
C GLN A 23 -13.50 2.60 20.54
N ILE A 24 -12.72 2.83 19.47
CA ILE A 24 -13.26 3.28 18.18
C ILE A 24 -14.21 2.23 17.61
N GLN A 25 -13.83 0.97 17.61
CA GLN A 25 -14.68 -0.11 17.12
C GLN A 25 -15.99 -0.18 17.88
N ASP A 26 -15.94 -0.12 19.22
CA ASP A 26 -17.12 -0.16 20.06
C ASP A 26 -18.06 1.01 19.77
N TYR A 27 -17.51 2.20 19.61
CA TYR A 27 -18.29 3.37 19.23
C TYR A 27 -18.97 3.20 17.85
N ILE A 28 -18.27 2.69 16.84
CA ILE A 28 -18.87 2.42 15.53
C ILE A 28 -20.03 1.42 15.64
N LEU A 29 -19.89 0.39 16.47
CA LEU A 29 -20.93 -0.62 16.67
C LEU A 29 -22.18 -0.08 17.41
N THR A 30 -22.09 1.08 18.08
CA THR A 30 -23.29 1.76 18.62
C THR A 30 -24.15 2.45 17.56
N LYS A 31 -23.61 2.67 16.36
CA LYS A 31 -24.32 3.32 15.27
C LYS A 31 -25.36 2.39 14.65
N PRO A 32 -26.42 2.92 14.03
CA PRO A 32 -27.32 2.13 13.21
C PRO A 32 -26.53 1.32 12.16
N GLN A 33 -26.95 0.10 11.87
CA GLN A 33 -26.22 -0.83 10.99
C GLN A 33 -25.89 -0.19 9.62
N ALA A 34 -26.77 0.63 9.07
CA ALA A 34 -26.55 1.34 7.80
C ALA A 34 -25.42 2.39 7.87
N GLU A 35 -25.08 2.87 9.07
CA GLU A 35 -24.03 3.87 9.31
C GLU A 35 -22.70 3.24 9.75
N GLN A 36 -22.70 1.97 10.13
CA GLN A 36 -21.48 1.29 10.53
C GLN A 36 -20.51 1.20 9.35
N ARG A 37 -19.24 1.36 9.64
CA ARG A 37 -18.13 1.25 8.66
C ARG A 37 -17.12 0.24 9.15
N LYS A 38 -16.55 -0.51 8.21
CA LYS A 38 -15.37 -1.34 8.50
C LYS A 38 -14.17 -0.45 8.78
N LEU A 39 -13.39 -0.85 9.77
CA LEU A 39 -12.19 -0.12 10.16
C LEU A 39 -10.97 -0.69 9.44
N ILE A 40 -10.14 0.21 8.97
CA ILE A 40 -8.83 -0.12 8.39
C ILE A 40 -7.77 0.56 9.23
N PHE A 41 -6.79 -0.21 9.69
CA PHE A 41 -5.66 0.31 10.44
C PHE A 41 -4.34 -0.11 9.80
N TRP A 42 -3.31 0.70 9.99
CA TRP A 42 -1.96 0.34 9.62
C TRP A 42 -1.44 -0.85 10.45
N ASN A 43 -0.46 -1.59 9.91
CA ASN A 43 -0.01 -2.83 10.53
C ASN A 43 0.68 -2.67 11.88
N GLU A 44 0.95 -1.47 12.37
CA GLU A 44 1.40 -1.22 13.74
C GLU A 44 0.41 -1.74 14.78
N MET A 45 -0.86 -1.84 14.43
CA MET A 45 -1.87 -2.44 15.30
C MET A 45 -1.52 -3.86 15.73
N LEU A 46 -0.80 -4.61 14.89
CA LEU A 46 -0.43 -5.99 15.16
C LEU A 46 0.60 -6.14 16.30
N HIS A 47 1.24 -5.04 16.68
CA HIS A 47 2.24 -5.06 17.76
C HIS A 47 1.63 -5.18 19.17
N GLY A 48 0.35 -4.85 19.33
CA GLY A 48 -0.39 -5.00 20.59
C GLY A 48 -1.28 -6.25 20.60
N ASN A 49 -2.03 -6.40 21.70
CA ASN A 49 -2.99 -7.48 21.85
C ASN A 49 -4.28 -7.17 21.04
N THR A 50 -4.41 -7.82 19.89
CA THR A 50 -5.54 -7.63 18.96
C THR A 50 -6.71 -8.58 19.19
N SER A 51 -6.68 -9.42 20.23
CA SER A 51 -7.66 -10.51 20.44
C SER A 51 -9.13 -10.04 20.55
N GLN A 52 -9.33 -8.79 20.96
CA GLN A 52 -10.66 -8.20 21.11
C GLN A 52 -11.15 -7.47 19.85
N LEU A 53 -10.30 -7.28 18.84
CA LEU A 53 -10.66 -6.61 17.60
C LEU A 53 -11.28 -7.61 16.62
N LYS A 54 -12.33 -7.19 15.89
CA LYS A 54 -13.05 -8.03 14.92
C LYS A 54 -13.32 -7.24 13.64
N ASP A 55 -13.41 -7.93 12.52
CA ASP A 55 -13.73 -7.34 11.21
C ASP A 55 -12.84 -6.13 10.82
N ILE A 56 -11.57 -6.19 11.22
CA ILE A 56 -10.58 -5.18 10.86
C ILE A 56 -9.90 -5.57 9.55
N THR A 57 -9.60 -4.58 8.74
CA THR A 57 -8.68 -4.72 7.62
C THR A 57 -7.35 -4.08 7.98
N VAL A 58 -6.26 -4.78 7.76
CA VAL A 58 -4.91 -4.29 8.03
C VAL A 58 -4.30 -3.73 6.73
N MET A 59 -3.83 -2.49 6.79
CA MET A 59 -3.01 -1.90 5.74
C MET A 59 -1.55 -2.25 6.01
N ALA A 60 -1.00 -3.18 5.24
CA ALA A 60 0.35 -3.69 5.46
C ALA A 60 1.37 -2.87 4.66
N TRP A 61 2.23 -2.09 5.34
CA TRP A 61 3.20 -1.18 4.72
C TRP A 61 4.65 -1.43 5.11
N ILE A 62 4.99 -1.47 6.39
CA ILE A 62 6.33 -1.84 6.84
C ILE A 62 6.41 -3.36 7.00
N GLY A 63 7.39 -3.98 6.32
CA GLY A 63 7.48 -5.43 6.30
C GLY A 63 6.20 -6.08 5.77
N ALA A 64 5.62 -5.49 4.72
CA ALA A 64 4.25 -5.71 4.28
C ALA A 64 3.86 -7.18 4.15
N ASP A 65 4.70 -8.01 3.52
CA ASP A 65 4.38 -9.43 3.31
C ASP A 65 4.29 -10.20 4.63
N GLY A 66 5.22 -9.95 5.57
CA GLY A 66 5.21 -10.53 6.91
C GLY A 66 4.03 -10.04 7.73
N ALA A 67 3.75 -8.73 7.71
CA ALA A 67 2.62 -8.13 8.43
C ALA A 67 1.27 -8.62 7.88
N ALA A 68 1.13 -8.73 6.57
CA ALA A 68 -0.09 -9.26 5.94
C ALA A 68 -0.31 -10.74 6.29
N LYS A 69 0.76 -11.53 6.34
CA LYS A 69 0.70 -12.93 6.77
C LYS A 69 0.25 -13.03 8.23
N ASP A 70 0.86 -12.25 9.14
CA ASP A 70 0.47 -12.21 10.56
C ASP A 70 -1.00 -11.76 10.72
N ALA A 71 -1.43 -10.71 10.01
CA ALA A 71 -2.82 -10.27 9.98
C ALA A 71 -3.79 -11.39 9.55
N ALA A 72 -3.47 -12.07 8.44
CA ALA A 72 -4.28 -13.17 7.93
C ALA A 72 -4.36 -14.35 8.91
N GLN A 73 -3.26 -14.71 9.57
CA GLN A 73 -3.21 -15.75 10.59
C GLN A 73 -4.06 -15.40 11.82
N ARG A 74 -4.17 -14.11 12.17
CA ARG A 74 -5.07 -13.60 13.23
C ARG A 74 -6.52 -13.47 12.77
N GLY A 75 -6.84 -13.80 11.53
CA GLY A 75 -8.19 -13.74 10.97
C GLY A 75 -8.60 -12.37 10.42
N PHE A 76 -7.69 -11.42 10.30
CA PHE A 76 -7.94 -10.11 9.71
C PHE A 76 -7.79 -10.14 8.19
N ASP A 77 -8.62 -9.37 7.50
CA ASP A 77 -8.40 -9.04 6.11
C ASP A 77 -7.20 -8.09 5.98
N ASN A 78 -6.55 -8.06 4.83
CA ASN A 78 -5.43 -7.16 4.62
C ASN A 78 -5.35 -6.62 3.19
N ILE A 79 -4.73 -5.44 3.07
CA ILE A 79 -4.37 -4.78 1.82
C ILE A 79 -2.86 -4.61 1.83
N LEU A 80 -2.20 -5.10 0.80
CA LEU A 80 -0.76 -4.94 0.64
C LEU A 80 -0.45 -3.54 0.12
N SER A 81 0.22 -2.75 0.93
CA SER A 81 0.64 -1.39 0.60
C SER A 81 2.13 -1.18 0.94
N PRO A 82 3.02 -2.04 0.39
CA PRO A 82 4.43 -2.04 0.79
C PRO A 82 5.07 -0.68 0.57
N GLN A 83 5.74 -0.16 1.61
CA GLN A 83 6.48 1.10 1.49
C GLN A 83 7.46 1.05 0.32
N ILE A 84 8.09 -0.09 0.13
CA ILE A 84 8.92 -0.41 -1.02
C ILE A 84 8.27 -1.63 -1.69
N PRO A 85 7.86 -1.51 -2.96
CA PRO A 85 8.06 -0.39 -3.90
C PRO A 85 6.82 0.48 -4.16
N TYR A 86 5.76 0.44 -3.34
CA TYR A 86 4.45 1.04 -3.67
C TYR A 86 4.22 2.44 -3.07
N TYR A 87 5.21 3.04 -2.38
CA TYR A 87 5.17 4.46 -2.07
C TYR A 87 5.70 5.25 -3.27
N ILE A 88 4.76 5.61 -4.16
CA ILE A 88 5.06 6.24 -5.45
C ILE A 88 5.34 7.75 -5.38
N ASN A 89 5.43 8.31 -4.17
CA ASN A 89 5.97 9.65 -3.92
C ASN A 89 7.50 9.68 -3.81
N ARG A 90 8.19 8.59 -4.17
CA ARG A 90 9.65 8.49 -4.30
C ARG A 90 10.08 8.81 -5.73
N ARG A 91 11.35 9.19 -5.91
CA ARG A 91 11.97 9.35 -7.24
C ARG A 91 11.78 8.10 -8.08
N GLN A 92 11.73 8.28 -9.39
CA GLN A 92 11.58 7.18 -10.34
C GLN A 92 12.92 6.64 -10.83
N SER A 93 13.97 7.46 -10.74
CA SER A 93 15.31 7.15 -11.25
C SER A 93 16.42 7.80 -10.42
N THR A 94 17.64 7.64 -10.88
CA THR A 94 18.84 8.30 -10.35
C THR A 94 19.17 9.61 -11.07
N ASP A 95 18.31 10.07 -11.99
CA ASP A 95 18.54 11.33 -12.71
C ASP A 95 18.63 12.48 -11.70
N PRO A 96 19.66 13.34 -11.78
CA PRO A 96 19.80 14.49 -10.88
C PRO A 96 18.65 15.51 -11.00
N ASN A 97 17.92 15.51 -12.12
CA ASN A 97 16.78 16.37 -12.36
C ASN A 97 15.45 15.82 -11.81
N GLU A 98 15.48 14.65 -11.19
CA GLU A 98 14.27 14.13 -10.50
C GLU A 98 13.75 15.15 -9.48
N PRO A 99 12.43 15.33 -9.39
CA PRO A 99 11.84 16.23 -8.41
C PRO A 99 12.20 15.82 -6.99
N ARG A 100 12.18 16.78 -6.07
CA ARG A 100 12.30 16.48 -4.65
C ARG A 100 11.20 15.51 -4.23
N SER A 101 11.58 14.48 -3.49
CA SER A 101 10.64 13.42 -3.07
C SER A 101 11.01 12.89 -1.69
N GLN A 102 10.13 12.08 -1.12
CA GLN A 102 10.35 11.48 0.19
C GLN A 102 11.51 10.47 0.17
N GLY A 103 12.35 10.57 1.17
CA GLY A 103 13.40 9.60 1.49
C GLY A 103 14.60 9.60 0.53
N HIS A 104 15.54 8.72 0.85
CA HIS A 104 16.72 8.48 0.03
C HIS A 104 16.47 7.24 -0.84
N GLY A 105 16.65 7.37 -2.13
CA GLY A 105 16.46 6.28 -3.08
C GLY A 105 15.35 6.54 -4.09
N HIS A 106 15.19 5.59 -4.98
CA HIS A 106 14.23 5.64 -6.08
C HIS A 106 13.54 4.29 -6.24
N GLU A 107 12.32 4.33 -6.76
CA GLU A 107 11.56 3.14 -7.10
C GLU A 107 11.29 3.15 -8.60
N THR A 108 12.03 2.33 -9.32
CA THR A 108 11.90 2.26 -10.79
C THR A 108 10.59 1.57 -11.19
N LEU A 109 10.13 1.83 -12.41
CA LEU A 109 8.98 1.14 -12.99
C LEU A 109 9.12 -0.39 -12.92
N GLU A 110 10.32 -0.90 -13.23
CA GLU A 110 10.62 -2.34 -13.20
C GLU A 110 10.52 -2.92 -11.78
N ARG A 111 11.04 -2.22 -10.77
CA ARG A 111 10.92 -2.66 -9.36
C ARG A 111 9.48 -2.67 -8.89
N VAL A 112 8.69 -1.66 -9.25
CA VAL A 112 7.27 -1.61 -8.94
C VAL A 112 6.54 -2.78 -9.61
N TYR A 113 6.83 -3.06 -10.88
CA TYR A 113 6.25 -4.18 -11.60
C TYR A 113 6.68 -5.54 -11.04
N ALA A 114 7.93 -5.68 -10.60
CA ALA A 114 8.49 -6.94 -10.13
C ALA A 114 7.89 -7.41 -8.79
N TYR A 115 7.27 -6.52 -8.01
CA TYR A 115 6.63 -6.93 -6.75
C TYR A 115 5.48 -7.91 -7.02
N ILE A 116 5.50 -9.02 -6.29
CA ILE A 116 4.51 -10.08 -6.41
C ILE A 116 3.66 -10.09 -5.13
N PRO A 117 2.42 -9.57 -5.19
CA PRO A 117 1.53 -9.57 -4.03
C PRO A 117 1.25 -11.00 -3.55
N ALA A 118 1.25 -11.19 -2.23
CA ALA A 118 0.96 -12.47 -1.58
C ALA A 118 1.85 -13.65 -2.04
N ASN A 119 3.10 -13.37 -2.42
CA ASN A 119 4.04 -14.39 -2.85
C ASN A 119 4.32 -15.42 -1.75
N GLY A 120 4.19 -16.70 -2.08
CA GLY A 120 4.47 -17.81 -1.16
C GLY A 120 3.48 -17.93 0.02
N ILE A 121 2.31 -17.30 -0.06
CA ILE A 121 1.28 -17.40 0.98
C ILE A 121 0.50 -18.71 0.84
N ASP A 122 0.18 -19.30 2.00
CA ASP A 122 -0.71 -20.46 2.07
C ASP A 122 -2.06 -20.15 1.41
N LYS A 123 -2.53 -21.08 0.56
CA LYS A 123 -3.82 -20.96 -0.14
C LYS A 123 -4.98 -20.73 0.81
N ALA A 124 -4.94 -21.29 2.03
CA ALA A 124 -5.98 -21.10 3.04
C ALA A 124 -6.08 -19.64 3.53
N LEU A 125 -4.99 -18.87 3.46
CA LEU A 125 -4.94 -17.47 3.87
C LEU A 125 -5.24 -16.48 2.74
N LEU A 126 -5.16 -16.90 1.48
CA LEU A 126 -5.38 -16.03 0.32
C LEU A 126 -6.72 -15.26 0.35
N PRO A 127 -7.85 -15.82 0.83
CA PRO A 127 -9.11 -15.06 0.91
C PRO A 127 -9.04 -13.82 1.79
N ARG A 128 -8.04 -13.72 2.68
CA ARG A 128 -7.81 -12.57 3.53
C ARG A 128 -7.07 -11.42 2.82
N TYR A 129 -6.45 -11.68 1.69
CA TYR A 129 -5.76 -10.68 0.89
C TYR A 129 -6.75 -10.02 -0.07
N LYS A 130 -7.08 -8.73 0.19
CA LYS A 130 -8.12 -8.01 -0.57
C LYS A 130 -7.58 -7.27 -1.79
N GLY A 131 -6.29 -7.08 -1.86
CA GLY A 131 -5.65 -6.41 -2.98
C GLY A 131 -4.39 -5.66 -2.61
N VAL A 132 -4.03 -4.74 -3.49
CA VAL A 132 -2.84 -3.89 -3.35
C VAL A 132 -3.25 -2.43 -3.36
N GLN A 133 -2.41 -1.59 -2.76
CA GLN A 133 -2.56 -0.14 -2.78
C GLN A 133 -1.20 0.53 -2.94
N ALA A 134 -1.11 1.49 -3.86
CA ALA A 134 -0.03 2.46 -3.87
C ALA A 134 -0.37 3.65 -2.98
N ASN A 135 0.62 4.20 -2.29
CA ASN A 135 0.45 5.41 -1.50
C ASN A 135 1.24 6.56 -2.10
N PHE A 136 0.63 7.72 -2.03
CA PHE A 136 1.23 8.97 -2.42
C PHE A 136 1.13 9.97 -1.25
N TRP A 137 2.28 10.33 -0.68
CA TRP A 137 2.38 11.30 0.43
C TRP A 137 2.88 12.64 -0.11
N THR A 138 2.30 13.72 0.34
CA THR A 138 2.41 15.02 -0.33
C THR A 138 3.39 15.99 0.30
N GLU A 139 4.28 15.55 1.20
CA GLU A 139 5.20 16.43 1.93
C GLU A 139 6.11 17.28 1.02
N TYR A 140 6.37 16.79 -0.20
CA TYR A 140 7.23 17.45 -1.19
C TYR A 140 6.52 17.72 -2.51
N VAL A 141 5.19 17.74 -2.51
CA VAL A 141 4.38 17.93 -3.72
C VAL A 141 3.59 19.22 -3.59
N PHE A 142 3.89 20.19 -4.46
CA PHE A 142 3.33 21.53 -4.40
C PHE A 142 2.43 21.86 -5.60
N ASP A 143 2.41 20.98 -6.61
CA ASP A 143 1.66 21.15 -7.85
C ASP A 143 1.22 19.81 -8.45
N ASN A 144 0.29 19.87 -9.38
CA ASN A 144 -0.24 18.69 -10.05
C ASN A 144 0.78 18.06 -11.00
N GLU A 145 1.68 18.85 -11.59
CA GLU A 145 2.70 18.35 -12.50
C GLU A 145 3.65 17.38 -11.79
N THR A 146 4.12 17.76 -10.60
CA THR A 146 4.93 16.89 -9.75
C THR A 146 4.17 15.64 -9.30
N LEU A 147 2.89 15.78 -8.94
CA LEU A 147 2.05 14.64 -8.55
C LEU A 147 1.90 13.64 -9.69
N GLU A 148 1.56 14.10 -10.86
CA GLU A 148 1.37 13.28 -12.03
C GLU A 148 2.69 12.62 -12.47
N TYR A 149 3.77 13.41 -12.52
CA TYR A 149 5.11 12.92 -12.84
C TYR A 149 5.52 11.76 -11.94
N LEU A 150 5.41 11.90 -10.63
CA LEU A 150 5.78 10.85 -9.67
C LEU A 150 4.84 9.65 -9.73
N THR A 151 3.60 9.84 -10.15
CA THR A 151 2.59 8.78 -10.24
C THR A 151 2.78 7.92 -11.49
N PHE A 152 2.94 8.56 -12.64
CA PHE A 152 3.00 7.87 -13.94
C PHE A 152 4.44 7.69 -14.44
N PRO A 153 4.76 6.50 -14.98
CA PRO A 153 3.88 5.38 -15.32
C PRO A 153 3.70 4.33 -14.22
N ARG A 154 4.32 4.47 -13.05
CA ARG A 154 4.38 3.41 -12.01
C ARG A 154 3.01 2.93 -11.51
N LEU A 155 2.01 3.80 -11.44
CA LEU A 155 0.66 3.41 -11.02
C LEU A 155 0.05 2.36 -11.95
N ILE A 156 0.40 2.36 -13.25
CA ILE A 156 -0.05 1.34 -14.20
C ILE A 156 0.55 -0.03 -13.83
N ALA A 157 1.83 -0.06 -13.40
CA ALA A 157 2.45 -1.29 -12.94
C ALA A 157 1.79 -1.84 -11.65
N VAL A 158 1.38 -0.96 -10.74
CA VAL A 158 0.61 -1.37 -9.55
C VAL A 158 -0.76 -1.94 -9.95
N ALA A 159 -1.44 -1.30 -10.90
CA ALA A 159 -2.71 -1.81 -11.44
C ALA A 159 -2.53 -3.21 -12.06
N GLU A 160 -1.50 -3.42 -12.86
CA GLU A 160 -1.18 -4.74 -13.41
C GLU A 160 -0.99 -5.79 -12.31
N ALA A 161 -0.26 -5.43 -11.24
CA ALA A 161 -0.05 -6.35 -10.11
C ALA A 161 -1.35 -6.71 -9.37
N GLY A 162 -2.32 -5.79 -9.32
CA GLY A 162 -3.60 -6.01 -8.66
C GLY A 162 -4.63 -6.79 -9.50
N TRP A 163 -4.57 -6.66 -10.84
CA TRP A 163 -5.60 -7.19 -11.73
C TRP A 163 -5.16 -8.39 -12.56
N THR A 164 -3.86 -8.62 -12.69
CA THR A 164 -3.32 -9.70 -13.53
C THR A 164 -2.73 -10.79 -12.66
N VAL A 165 -3.21 -12.02 -12.85
CA VAL A 165 -2.64 -13.19 -12.16
C VAL A 165 -1.17 -13.34 -12.49
N GLN A 166 -0.36 -13.69 -11.49
CA GLN A 166 1.11 -13.72 -11.59
C GLN A 166 1.62 -14.49 -12.82
N GLN A 167 1.02 -15.63 -13.14
CA GLN A 167 1.42 -16.49 -14.24
C GLN A 167 1.27 -15.87 -15.63
N ARG A 168 0.47 -14.79 -15.72
CA ARG A 168 0.25 -14.03 -16.97
C ARG A 168 1.03 -12.71 -17.00
N ARG A 169 1.76 -12.38 -15.93
CA ARG A 169 2.56 -11.16 -15.87
C ARG A 169 3.85 -11.36 -16.64
N ASP A 170 4.08 -10.49 -17.60
CA ASP A 170 5.28 -10.42 -18.43
C ASP A 170 5.70 -8.98 -18.60
N TYR A 171 6.88 -8.61 -18.11
CA TYR A 171 7.35 -7.23 -18.12
C TYR A 171 7.55 -6.69 -19.54
N LYS A 172 8.04 -7.51 -20.47
CA LYS A 172 8.24 -7.08 -21.86
C LYS A 172 6.90 -6.77 -22.52
N ASN A 173 5.92 -7.65 -22.36
CA ASN A 173 4.56 -7.42 -22.86
C ASN A 173 3.90 -6.22 -22.16
N PHE A 174 4.13 -6.04 -20.86
CA PHE A 174 3.65 -4.86 -20.14
C PHE A 174 4.23 -3.57 -20.73
N VAL A 175 5.52 -3.52 -21.04
CA VAL A 175 6.17 -2.36 -21.67
C VAL A 175 5.56 -2.04 -23.03
N VAL A 176 5.28 -3.06 -23.86
CA VAL A 176 4.56 -2.89 -25.15
C VAL A 176 3.22 -2.19 -24.92
N ARG A 177 2.42 -2.70 -24.00
CA ARG A 177 1.10 -2.12 -23.69
C ARG A 177 1.21 -0.72 -23.07
N LEU A 178 2.22 -0.49 -22.22
CA LEU A 178 2.47 0.83 -21.65
C LEU A 178 2.78 1.85 -22.74
N ASN A 179 3.61 1.50 -23.72
CA ASN A 179 3.91 2.39 -24.86
C ASN A 179 2.65 2.75 -25.66
N GLN A 180 1.67 1.85 -25.73
CA GLN A 180 0.36 2.15 -26.33
C GLN A 180 -0.48 3.14 -25.51
N HIS A 181 -0.20 3.31 -24.21
CA HIS A 181 -0.83 4.32 -23.36
C HIS A 181 -0.18 5.71 -23.43
N VAL A 182 1.06 5.81 -23.90
CA VAL A 182 1.77 7.10 -23.99
C VAL A 182 0.98 8.16 -24.79
N PRO A 183 0.36 7.84 -25.95
CA PRO A 183 -0.46 8.81 -26.66
C PRO A 183 -1.62 9.39 -25.83
N PHE A 184 -2.19 8.62 -24.89
CA PHE A 184 -3.22 9.12 -23.97
C PHE A 184 -2.64 10.10 -22.95
N PHE A 185 -1.42 9.85 -22.44
CA PHE A 185 -0.75 10.81 -21.56
C PHE A 185 -0.53 12.14 -22.26
N GLU A 186 -0.07 12.12 -23.51
CA GLU A 186 0.13 13.33 -24.31
C GLU A 186 -1.20 14.03 -24.64
N LEU A 187 -2.25 13.27 -25.01
CA LEU A 187 -3.59 13.82 -25.30
C LEU A 187 -4.18 14.55 -24.09
N PHE A 188 -4.06 13.96 -22.92
CA PHE A 188 -4.56 14.54 -21.66
C PHE A 188 -3.57 15.53 -21.02
N LYS A 189 -2.42 15.75 -21.65
CA LYS A 189 -1.35 16.63 -21.15
C LYS A 189 -0.88 16.26 -19.74
N LEU A 190 -0.88 14.97 -19.41
CA LEU A 190 -0.37 14.50 -18.15
C LEU A 190 1.15 14.65 -18.09
N SER A 191 1.64 15.11 -16.95
CA SER A 191 3.06 15.03 -16.64
C SER A 191 3.40 13.57 -16.28
N TYR A 192 4.47 13.02 -16.85
CA TYR A 192 4.91 11.68 -16.54
C TYR A 192 6.42 11.52 -16.74
N GLY A 193 7.03 10.54 -16.11
CA GLY A 193 8.44 10.23 -16.26
C GLY A 193 8.77 9.69 -17.66
N LYS A 194 8.89 10.55 -18.68
CA LYS A 194 9.18 10.15 -20.08
C LYS A 194 10.44 9.30 -20.17
N HIS A 195 11.48 9.66 -19.45
CA HIS A 195 12.79 9.00 -19.46
C HIS A 195 12.80 7.61 -18.80
N VAL A 196 11.76 7.29 -18.01
CA VAL A 196 11.62 5.96 -17.38
C VAL A 196 10.67 5.03 -18.10
N VAL A 197 10.02 5.51 -19.17
CA VAL A 197 9.25 4.64 -20.07
C VAL A 197 10.24 3.91 -20.98
N PRO A 198 10.35 2.58 -20.90
CA PRO A 198 11.27 1.86 -21.75
C PRO A 198 10.86 1.99 -23.22
N VAL A 199 11.81 2.35 -24.09
CA VAL A 199 11.59 2.37 -25.54
C VAL A 199 11.74 0.94 -26.06
N GLU A 200 10.78 0.49 -26.85
CA GLU A 200 10.91 -0.78 -27.59
C GLU A 200 12.10 -0.69 -28.54
N ARG A 201 13.01 -1.65 -28.42
CA ARG A 201 14.12 -1.85 -29.36
C ARG A 201 13.86 -3.08 -30.22
#